data_76a6137ba184632e99f196ea630a6581
#
_entry.id   76a6137ba184632e99f196ea630a6581
#
_cell.length_a   1.000
_cell.length_b   1.000
_cell.length_c   1.000
_cell.angle_alpha   90.00
_cell.angle_beta   90.00
_cell.angle_gamma   90.00
#
_symmetry.space_group_name_H-M   'P 1'
#
loop_
_entity.id
_entity.type
_entity.pdbx_description
1 polymer ?
#
loop_
_entity_poly.entity_id
_entity_poly.type
_entity_poly.pdbx_seq_one_letter_code
_entity_poly.pdbx_strand_id
1 'polypeptide(L)'
;MRVLGLMSGTSADGIDAVLVEFKGHPSKPKWKILNTCSYEYPSSTRDKIIKVGQGLKINSKDWLNLAEEITELNAAAARACDPDSTAQVVGCHGQTVFHRSAKDSQRGGSLQILLGPLLANILDQIVIYDFRSMDI
;
A
#
# COMPACT_ATOMS: atom_id res chain seq x y z
N MET A 1 10.20 1.86 18.70
CA MET A 1 9.53 2.55 17.57
C MET A 1 8.40 1.68 17.05
N ARG A 2 7.21 2.22 16.94
CA ARG A 2 6.07 1.51 16.33
C ARG A 2 5.94 1.87 14.87
N VAL A 3 5.77 0.86 14.05
CA VAL A 3 5.63 0.99 12.60
C VAL A 3 4.37 0.24 12.16
N LEU A 4 3.57 0.87 11.33
CA LEU A 4 2.43 0.25 10.69
C LEU A 4 2.79 -0.10 9.24
N GLY A 5 2.66 -1.35 8.86
CA GLY A 5 2.84 -1.82 7.49
C GLY A 5 1.50 -2.07 6.81
N LEU A 6 1.36 -1.60 5.57
CA LEU A 6 0.17 -1.81 4.73
C LEU A 6 0.60 -2.48 3.42
N MET A 7 0.02 -3.61 3.11
CA MET A 7 0.35 -4.41 1.93
C MET A 7 -0.91 -4.85 1.19
N SER A 8 -0.89 -4.73 -0.12
CA SER A 8 -1.91 -5.30 -1.02
C SER A 8 -1.23 -6.19 -2.04
N GLY A 9 -1.72 -7.41 -2.19
CA GLY A 9 -1.23 -8.34 -3.19
C GLY A 9 -1.82 -8.12 -4.59
N THR A 10 -1.29 -8.82 -5.58
CA THR A 10 -1.75 -8.75 -6.99
C THR A 10 -3.16 -9.32 -7.18
N SER A 11 -3.64 -10.15 -6.26
CA SER A 11 -5.03 -10.66 -6.24
C SER A 11 -6.07 -9.55 -6.03
N ALA A 12 -5.65 -8.40 -5.53
CA ALA A 12 -6.50 -7.24 -5.25
C ALA A 12 -7.69 -7.57 -4.33
N ASP A 13 -7.50 -8.48 -3.38
CA ASP A 13 -8.56 -8.88 -2.43
C ASP A 13 -8.77 -7.84 -1.34
N GLY A 14 -7.69 -7.15 -0.96
CA GLY A 14 -7.73 -6.16 0.10
C GLY A 14 -6.34 -5.76 0.57
N ILE A 15 -6.31 -5.22 1.78
CA ILE A 15 -5.12 -4.69 2.42
C ILE A 15 -4.87 -5.47 3.70
N ASP A 16 -3.66 -6.02 3.83
CA ASP A 16 -3.17 -6.57 5.07
C ASP A 16 -2.39 -5.49 5.83
N ALA A 17 -2.73 -5.30 7.08
CA ALA A 17 -2.11 -4.32 7.96
C ALA A 17 -1.46 -5.01 9.15
N VAL A 18 -0.29 -4.55 9.54
CA VAL A 18 0.44 -5.05 10.72
C VAL A 18 1.04 -3.89 11.50
N LEU A 19 0.78 -3.85 12.79
CA LEU A 19 1.40 -2.91 13.72
C LEU A 19 2.52 -3.64 14.47
N VAL A 20 3.74 -3.14 14.35
CA VAL A 20 4.95 -3.76 14.90
C VAL A 20 5.69 -2.78 15.79
N GLU A 21 6.13 -3.24 16.94
CA GLU A 21 7.07 -2.52 17.79
C GLU A 21 8.49 -3.02 17.57
N PHE A 22 9.40 -2.12 17.21
CA PHE A 22 10.82 -2.38 17.06
C PHE A 22 11.60 -1.79 18.23
N LYS A 23 12.53 -2.58 18.77
CA LYS A 23 13.47 -2.20 19.84
C LYS A 23 14.88 -2.66 19.49
N GLY A 24 15.88 -2.01 20.13
CA GLY A 24 17.28 -2.40 19.99
C GLY A 24 18.00 -1.67 18.86
N HIS A 25 19.18 -2.19 18.50
CA HIS A 25 20.04 -1.56 17.49
C HIS A 25 19.50 -1.84 16.07
N PRO A 26 19.54 -0.86 15.14
CA PRO A 26 19.03 -1.04 13.77
C PRO A 26 19.62 -2.24 13.00
N SER A 27 20.87 -2.66 13.32
CA SER A 27 21.50 -3.83 12.69
C SER A 27 20.99 -5.17 13.23
N LYS A 28 20.36 -5.19 14.41
CA LYS A 28 19.78 -6.39 15.05
C LYS A 28 18.51 -5.99 15.80
N PRO A 29 17.47 -5.57 15.08
CA PRO A 29 16.25 -5.12 15.74
C PRO A 29 15.53 -6.31 16.39
N LYS A 30 15.03 -6.10 17.60
CA LYS A 30 14.02 -6.94 18.21
C LYS A 30 12.66 -6.39 17.80
N TRP A 31 11.73 -7.24 17.45
CA TRP A 31 10.41 -6.83 17.02
C TRP A 31 9.31 -7.68 17.63
N LYS A 32 8.16 -7.07 17.78
CA LYS A 32 6.96 -7.70 18.30
C LYS A 32 5.74 -7.22 17.53
N ILE A 33 4.94 -8.15 17.03
CA ILE A 33 3.65 -7.80 16.43
C ILE A 33 2.68 -7.39 17.53
N LEU A 34 2.11 -6.21 17.42
CA LEU A 34 1.12 -5.69 18.35
C LEU A 34 -0.30 -5.95 17.87
N ASN A 35 -0.54 -5.84 16.56
CA ASN A 35 -1.85 -6.08 15.97
C ASN A 35 -1.72 -6.44 14.49
N THR A 36 -2.69 -7.19 13.98
CA THR A 36 -2.83 -7.50 12.54
C THR A 36 -4.28 -7.36 12.15
N CYS A 37 -4.52 -6.83 10.96
CA CYS A 37 -5.86 -6.71 10.37
C CYS A 37 -5.81 -7.02 8.89
N SER A 38 -6.87 -7.62 8.37
CA SER A 38 -7.15 -7.70 6.95
C SER A 38 -8.38 -6.86 6.63
N TYR A 39 -8.27 -5.99 5.64
CA TYR A 39 -9.33 -5.08 5.22
C TYR A 39 -9.68 -5.37 3.76
N GLU A 40 -10.85 -5.95 3.52
CA GLU A 40 -11.29 -6.33 2.18
C GLU A 40 -11.64 -5.12 1.34
N TYR A 41 -11.27 -5.16 0.05
CA TYR A 41 -11.77 -4.19 -0.91
C TYR A 41 -13.25 -4.41 -1.21
N PRO A 42 -14.03 -3.33 -1.41
CA PRO A 42 -15.34 -3.46 -2.05
C PRO A 42 -15.19 -4.18 -3.40
N SER A 43 -16.15 -5.02 -3.75
CA SER A 43 -16.10 -5.79 -5.01
C SER A 43 -15.96 -4.90 -6.25
N SER A 44 -16.60 -3.73 -6.25
CA SER A 44 -16.48 -2.73 -7.33
C SER A 44 -15.07 -2.18 -7.49
N THR A 45 -14.37 -1.94 -6.39
CA THR A 45 -12.97 -1.48 -6.39
C THR A 45 -12.06 -2.58 -6.91
N ARG A 46 -12.22 -3.78 -6.41
CA ARG A 46 -11.47 -4.96 -6.87
C ARG A 46 -11.61 -5.17 -8.37
N ASP A 47 -12.83 -5.13 -8.88
CA ASP A 47 -13.12 -5.30 -10.31
C ASP A 47 -12.42 -4.23 -11.17
N LYS A 48 -12.43 -2.98 -10.74
CA LYS A 48 -11.71 -1.88 -11.42
C LYS A 48 -10.20 -2.14 -11.47
N ILE A 49 -9.61 -2.51 -10.33
CA ILE A 49 -8.17 -2.79 -10.23
C ILE A 49 -7.78 -3.90 -11.20
N ILE A 50 -8.52 -5.00 -11.20
CA ILE A 50 -8.25 -6.15 -12.07
C ILE A 50 -8.40 -5.78 -13.54
N LYS A 51 -9.47 -5.09 -13.92
CA LYS A 51 -9.71 -4.67 -15.31
C LYS A 51 -8.64 -3.72 -15.82
N VAL A 52 -8.23 -2.74 -15.01
CA VAL A 52 -7.13 -1.84 -15.35
C VAL A 52 -5.82 -2.60 -15.54
N GLY A 53 -5.50 -3.53 -14.65
CA GLY A 53 -4.34 -4.40 -14.77
C GLY A 53 -4.36 -5.29 -16.02
N GLN A 54 -5.53 -5.63 -16.53
CA GLN A 54 -5.74 -6.40 -17.76
C GLN A 54 -5.78 -5.55 -19.03
N GLY A 55 -5.57 -4.23 -18.92
CA GLY A 55 -5.46 -3.33 -20.06
C GLY A 55 -6.70 -2.50 -20.36
N LEU A 56 -7.68 -2.42 -19.46
CA LEU A 56 -8.79 -1.49 -19.61
C LEU A 56 -8.26 -0.06 -19.69
N LYS A 57 -8.64 0.65 -20.76
CA LYS A 57 -8.29 2.06 -20.92
C LYS A 57 -9.23 2.91 -20.10
N ILE A 58 -8.65 3.75 -19.25
CA ILE A 58 -9.37 4.76 -18.47
C ILE A 58 -8.73 6.14 -18.70
N ASN A 59 -9.52 7.20 -18.53
CA ASN A 59 -9.03 8.56 -18.62
C ASN A 59 -8.34 9.01 -17.32
N SER A 60 -7.71 10.18 -17.33
CA SER A 60 -6.97 10.70 -16.19
C SER A 60 -7.86 10.95 -14.97
N LYS A 61 -9.11 11.35 -15.17
CA LYS A 61 -10.07 11.55 -14.08
C LYS A 61 -10.36 10.22 -13.37
N ASP A 62 -10.60 9.17 -14.13
CA ASP A 62 -10.89 7.85 -13.57
C ASP A 62 -9.67 7.25 -12.86
N TRP A 63 -8.46 7.52 -13.38
CA TRP A 63 -7.20 7.18 -12.69
C TRP A 63 -7.10 7.87 -11.33
N LEU A 64 -7.34 9.17 -11.28
CA LEU A 64 -7.30 9.92 -10.03
C LEU A 64 -8.33 9.41 -9.04
N ASN A 65 -9.57 9.19 -9.47
CA ASN A 65 -10.63 8.66 -8.62
C ASN A 65 -10.26 7.28 -8.05
N LEU A 66 -9.69 6.39 -8.87
CA LEU A 66 -9.25 5.07 -8.40
C LEU A 66 -8.08 5.18 -7.41
N ALA A 67 -7.13 6.07 -7.67
CA ALA A 67 -6.01 6.30 -6.77
C ALA A 67 -6.46 6.87 -5.41
N GLU A 68 -7.39 7.80 -5.41
CA GLU A 68 -8.00 8.33 -4.18
C GLU A 68 -8.74 7.25 -3.40
N GLU A 69 -9.57 6.45 -4.08
CA GLU A 69 -10.31 5.35 -3.47
C GLU A 69 -9.39 4.32 -2.80
N ILE A 70 -8.34 3.88 -3.50
CA ILE A 70 -7.34 2.96 -2.95
C ILE A 70 -6.62 3.57 -1.75
N THR A 71 -6.29 4.85 -1.82
CA THR A 71 -5.60 5.56 -0.73
C THR A 71 -6.50 5.67 0.51
N GLU A 72 -7.77 6.00 0.34
CA GLU A 72 -8.75 6.07 1.42
C GLU A 72 -8.99 4.69 2.08
N LEU A 73 -9.01 3.63 1.28
CA LEU A 73 -9.10 2.25 1.79
C LEU A 73 -7.86 1.86 2.59
N ASN A 74 -6.66 2.28 2.16
CA ASN A 74 -5.44 2.11 2.96
C ASN A 74 -5.51 2.87 4.28
N ALA A 75 -6.06 4.08 4.28
CA ALA A 75 -6.28 4.84 5.51
C ALA A 75 -7.27 4.14 6.46
N ALA A 76 -8.33 3.56 5.91
CA ALA A 76 -9.30 2.78 6.70
C ALA A 76 -8.65 1.53 7.32
N ALA A 77 -7.85 0.81 6.55
CA ALA A 77 -7.08 -0.35 7.05
C ALA A 77 -6.09 0.05 8.15
N ALA A 78 -5.41 1.17 7.97
CA ALA A 78 -4.48 1.72 8.97
C ALA A 78 -5.20 2.00 10.30
N ARG A 79 -6.34 2.68 10.24
CA ARG A 79 -7.14 2.99 11.43
C ARG A 79 -7.74 1.74 12.10
N ALA A 80 -8.08 0.72 11.32
CA ALA A 80 -8.57 -0.54 11.87
C ALA A 80 -7.47 -1.27 12.64
N CYS A 81 -6.22 -1.21 12.17
CA CYS A 81 -5.08 -1.89 12.79
C CYS A 81 -4.44 -1.07 13.94
N ASP A 82 -4.44 0.23 13.83
CA ASP A 82 -3.87 1.17 14.81
C ASP A 82 -4.87 2.30 15.12
N PRO A 83 -5.98 2.00 15.82
CA PRO A 83 -7.05 2.95 16.05
C PRO A 83 -6.64 4.18 16.86
N ASP A 84 -5.62 4.06 17.70
CA ASP A 84 -5.09 5.15 18.52
C ASP A 84 -3.95 5.91 17.86
N SER A 85 -3.64 5.61 16.59
CA SER A 85 -2.57 6.27 15.81
C SER A 85 -1.23 6.25 16.54
N THR A 86 -0.85 5.10 17.08
CA THR A 86 0.38 4.94 17.89
C THR A 86 1.63 4.75 17.03
N ALA A 87 1.49 4.39 15.75
CA ALA A 87 2.61 4.23 14.83
C ALA A 87 3.28 5.59 14.55
N GLN A 88 4.59 5.61 14.64
CA GLN A 88 5.42 6.78 14.32
C GLN A 88 5.65 6.90 12.82
N VAL A 89 5.61 5.77 12.11
CA VAL A 89 5.82 5.67 10.66
C VAL A 89 4.85 4.66 10.08
N VAL A 90 4.29 4.97 8.93
CA VAL A 90 3.46 4.08 8.12
C VAL A 90 4.22 3.72 6.86
N GLY A 91 4.48 2.44 6.64
CA GLY A 91 5.00 1.92 5.38
C GLY A 91 3.84 1.41 4.52
N CYS A 92 3.67 1.92 3.31
CA CYS A 92 2.59 1.51 2.43
C CYS A 92 3.11 1.07 1.06
N HIS A 93 2.87 -0.18 0.70
CA HIS A 93 3.26 -0.71 -0.60
C HIS A 93 2.42 -0.13 -1.74
N GLY A 94 1.17 0.21 -1.48
CA GLY A 94 0.19 0.53 -2.52
C GLY A 94 -0.33 -0.73 -3.23
N GLN A 95 -1.22 -0.54 -4.21
CA GLN A 95 -1.82 -1.61 -4.97
C GLN A 95 -1.10 -1.83 -6.31
N THR A 96 -0.48 -2.96 -6.49
CA THR A 96 0.11 -3.34 -7.77
C THR A 96 -0.99 -3.62 -8.79
N VAL A 97 -0.91 -2.94 -9.93
CA VAL A 97 -1.83 -3.14 -11.06
C VAL A 97 -1.14 -3.76 -12.28
N PHE A 98 0.15 -3.57 -12.40
CA PHE A 98 0.94 -4.11 -13.50
C PHE A 98 2.36 -4.42 -13.05
N HIS A 99 2.91 -5.52 -13.53
CA HIS A 99 4.31 -5.89 -13.32
C HIS A 99 4.86 -6.55 -14.58
N ARG A 100 6.08 -6.18 -14.96
CA ARG A 100 6.84 -6.85 -16.03
C ARG A 100 8.27 -7.11 -15.60
N SER A 101 8.76 -8.28 -15.92
CA SER A 101 10.17 -8.62 -15.72
C SER A 101 11.06 -8.00 -16.82
N ALA A 102 12.29 -7.72 -16.48
CA ALA A 102 13.28 -7.31 -17.49
C ALA A 102 13.51 -8.45 -18.49
N LYS A 103 13.52 -8.13 -19.77
CA LYS A 103 13.83 -9.06 -20.88
C LYS A 103 14.62 -8.33 -21.95
N ASP A 104 15.73 -8.94 -22.40
CA ASP A 104 16.57 -8.43 -23.50
C ASP A 104 16.79 -6.91 -23.43
N SER A 105 16.13 -6.16 -24.32
CA SER A 105 16.22 -4.70 -24.39
C SER A 105 15.16 -3.95 -23.60
N GLN A 106 14.24 -4.67 -22.92
CA GLN A 106 13.15 -4.04 -22.19
C GLN A 106 13.44 -3.99 -20.68
N ARG A 107 13.36 -2.77 -20.12
CA ARG A 107 13.47 -2.55 -18.68
C ARG A 107 12.34 -3.23 -17.93
N GLY A 108 12.63 -3.85 -16.81
CA GLY A 108 11.62 -4.26 -15.82
C GLY A 108 10.82 -3.07 -15.31
N GLY A 109 9.62 -3.31 -14.83
CA GLY A 109 8.77 -2.25 -14.29
C GLY A 109 7.63 -2.80 -13.45
N SER A 110 7.20 -2.01 -12.49
CA SER A 110 6.05 -2.32 -11.64
C SER A 110 5.28 -1.04 -11.36
N LEU A 111 3.96 -1.10 -11.50
CA LEU A 111 3.08 0.04 -11.27
C LEU A 111 2.21 -0.22 -10.05
N GLN A 112 2.44 0.56 -9.00
CA GLN A 112 1.61 0.60 -7.80
C GLN A 112 0.77 1.85 -7.79
N ILE A 113 -0.50 1.72 -7.42
CA ILE A 113 -1.40 2.84 -7.20
C ILE A 113 -1.39 3.20 -5.71
N LEU A 114 -1.01 4.42 -5.42
CA LEU A 114 -1.09 5.06 -4.11
C LEU A 114 -0.82 6.56 -4.24
N LEU A 115 -1.59 7.37 -3.55
CA LEU A 115 -1.28 8.77 -3.34
C LEU A 115 -0.67 8.95 -1.93
N GLY A 116 0.64 8.74 -1.83
CA GLY A 116 1.36 8.76 -0.56
C GLY A 116 1.18 10.07 0.23
N PRO A 117 1.30 11.26 -0.38
CA PRO A 117 1.02 12.53 0.31
C PRO A 117 -0.42 12.64 0.82
N LEU A 118 -1.39 12.13 0.09
CA LEU A 118 -2.79 12.11 0.55
C LEU A 118 -2.96 11.19 1.77
N LEU A 119 -2.35 9.98 1.73
CA LEU A 119 -2.38 9.06 2.87
C LEU A 119 -1.77 9.70 4.12
N ALA A 120 -0.62 10.34 3.98
CA ALA A 120 0.04 11.05 5.09
C ALA A 120 -0.84 12.15 5.67
N ASN A 121 -1.54 12.90 4.81
CA ASN A 121 -2.46 13.95 5.24
C ASN A 121 -3.70 13.38 5.95
N ILE A 122 -4.29 12.31 5.42
CA ILE A 122 -5.47 11.67 6.03
C ILE A 122 -5.15 11.12 7.41
N LEU A 123 -3.99 10.48 7.56
CA LEU A 123 -3.58 9.83 8.82
C LEU A 123 -2.89 10.79 9.79
N ASP A 124 -2.44 11.95 9.34
CA ASP A 124 -1.55 12.84 10.08
C ASP A 124 -0.29 12.12 10.61
N GLN A 125 0.29 11.29 9.75
CA GLN A 125 1.46 10.45 10.06
C GLN A 125 2.48 10.49 8.93
N ILE A 126 3.73 10.18 9.25
CA ILE A 126 4.80 10.01 8.25
C ILE A 126 4.50 8.74 7.45
N VAL A 127 4.46 8.86 6.12
CA VAL A 127 4.24 7.73 5.21
C VAL A 127 5.49 7.51 4.36
N ILE A 128 5.98 6.28 4.35
CA ILE A 128 7.03 5.81 3.44
C ILE A 128 6.36 4.92 2.41
N TYR A 129 6.62 5.16 1.14
CA TYR A 129 6.01 4.45 0.03
C TYR A 129 6.97 4.32 -1.15
N ASP A 130 6.52 3.72 -2.25
CA ASP A 130 7.31 3.51 -3.47
C ASP A 130 8.52 2.58 -3.26
N PHE A 131 8.29 1.46 -2.61
CA PHE A 131 9.34 0.48 -2.30
C PHE A 131 9.91 -0.24 -3.54
N ARG A 132 9.19 -0.21 -4.66
CA ARG A 132 9.54 -0.98 -5.86
C ARG A 132 10.40 -0.22 -6.86
N SER A 133 10.46 1.10 -6.80
CA SER A 133 11.19 1.90 -7.80
C SER A 133 12.68 1.64 -7.85
N MET A 134 13.28 1.25 -6.73
CA MET A 134 14.71 0.93 -6.64
C MET A 134 15.02 -0.57 -6.83
N ASP A 135 13.99 -1.40 -6.94
CA ASP A 135 14.09 -2.86 -6.84
C ASP A 135 14.01 -3.55 -8.22
N ILE A 136 13.92 -2.78 -9.29
CA ILE A 136 13.63 -3.26 -10.64
C ILE A 136 14.82 -3.03 -11.57
#